data_22154561508dbd446cbfd4610e1590c9
#
_entry.id   22154561508dbd446cbfd4610e1590c9
#
_cell.length_a   1.000
_cell.length_b   1.000
_cell.length_c   1.000
_cell.angle_alpha   90.00
_cell.angle_beta   90.00
_cell.angle_gamma   90.00
#
_symmetry.space_group_name_H-M   'P 1'
#
loop_
_entity.id
_entity.type
_entity.pdbx_description
1 polymer ?
#
loop_
_entity_poly.entity_id
_entity_poly.type
_entity_poly.pdbx_seq_one_letter_code
_entity_poly.pdbx_strand_id
1 'polypeptide(L)'
;MGFVWQSKQHFNRYIEECGIACELVTPHMLAAPFYRGRFNCIIIPTGFANPAFSNLLPALRAASPRIKQFVEMGGNLLTFGAAVDRPDAYDWLPFPVTYTHDCHSRKVDCISRSGADTIIDDYDPSSVECDGSFYAHEAESIGIAGSTDVIIEKNIGEGRIIVTSIHEFPSRNFLKTFCSSGKESRF
;
A
#
# COMPACT_ATOMS: atom_id res chain seq x y z
N MET A 1 5.41 10.59 -7.44
CA MET A 1 4.64 9.86 -6.41
C MET A 1 5.10 10.23 -5.00
N GLY A 2 4.24 10.07 -3.98
CA GLY A 2 4.59 10.26 -2.57
C GLY A 2 4.99 8.94 -1.90
N PHE A 3 6.18 8.90 -1.31
CA PHE A 3 6.64 7.78 -0.50
C PHE A 3 6.55 8.16 0.98
N VAL A 4 5.69 7.46 1.73
CA VAL A 4 5.36 7.85 3.10
C VAL A 4 6.21 7.06 4.10
N TRP A 5 7.27 7.70 4.64
CA TRP A 5 8.15 7.12 5.65
C TRP A 5 8.92 8.19 6.43
N GLN A 6 9.64 7.79 7.48
CA GLN A 6 10.42 8.72 8.30
C GLN A 6 11.68 9.22 7.59
N SER A 7 12.29 8.39 6.74
CA SER A 7 13.52 8.67 6.01
C SER A 7 13.55 7.88 4.71
N LYS A 8 14.49 8.18 3.83
CA LYS A 8 14.71 7.39 2.60
C LYS A 8 15.07 5.94 2.95
N GLN A 9 14.52 5.01 2.20
CA GLN A 9 14.70 3.55 2.33
C GLN A 9 15.29 2.95 1.04
N HIS A 10 15.70 1.70 1.08
CA HIS A 10 16.09 0.98 -0.15
C HIS A 10 14.95 0.91 -1.16
N PHE A 11 13.72 0.81 -0.68
CA PHE A 11 12.53 0.80 -1.53
C PHE A 11 12.33 2.12 -2.30
N ASN A 12 12.65 3.29 -1.73
CA ASN A 12 12.66 4.54 -2.49
C ASN A 12 13.58 4.45 -3.71
N ARG A 13 14.80 3.93 -3.49
CA ARG A 13 15.79 3.79 -4.56
C ARG A 13 15.32 2.85 -5.65
N TYR A 14 14.71 1.72 -5.26
CA TYR A 14 14.13 0.78 -6.21
C TYR A 14 13.04 1.45 -7.08
N ILE A 15 12.16 2.26 -6.48
CA ILE A 15 11.13 3.01 -7.20
C ILE A 15 11.77 4.03 -8.16
N GLU A 16 12.80 4.76 -7.72
CA GLU A 16 13.55 5.71 -8.55
C GLU A 16 14.26 4.99 -9.71
N GLU A 17 14.81 3.80 -9.50
CA GLU A 17 15.41 2.94 -10.54
C GLU A 17 14.36 2.42 -11.55
N CYS A 18 13.08 2.37 -11.18
CA CYS A 18 11.97 2.14 -12.11
C CYS A 18 11.65 3.35 -12.99
N GLY A 19 12.33 4.50 -12.81
CA GLY A 19 12.09 5.74 -13.54
C GLY A 19 10.92 6.57 -12.98
N ILE A 20 10.52 6.34 -11.74
CA ILE A 20 9.41 7.03 -11.08
C ILE A 20 9.97 8.08 -10.12
N ALA A 21 9.63 9.36 -10.34
CA ALA A 21 10.00 10.45 -9.42
C ALA A 21 9.32 10.24 -8.06
N CYS A 22 10.14 10.24 -6.99
CA CYS A 22 9.74 9.88 -5.64
C CYS A 22 9.99 11.04 -4.66
N GLU A 23 8.94 11.54 -4.03
CA GLU A 23 9.01 12.54 -2.95
C GLU A 23 8.78 11.86 -1.60
N LEU A 24 9.71 12.07 -0.65
CA LEU A 24 9.55 11.58 0.71
C LEU A 24 8.51 12.43 1.47
N VAL A 25 7.45 11.79 1.94
CA VAL A 25 6.43 12.40 2.80
C VAL A 25 6.62 11.87 4.22
N THR A 26 7.14 12.71 5.12
CA THR A 26 7.38 12.29 6.51
C THR A 26 6.08 12.23 7.32
N PRO A 27 6.04 11.52 8.48
CA PRO A 27 4.88 11.51 9.36
C PRO A 27 4.42 12.91 9.79
N HIS A 28 5.34 13.85 9.99
CA HIS A 28 5.02 15.24 10.31
C HIS A 28 4.35 15.97 9.15
N MET A 29 4.83 15.77 7.91
CA MET A 29 4.19 16.31 6.71
C MET A 29 2.81 15.69 6.53
N LEU A 30 2.71 14.37 6.69
CA LEU A 30 1.46 13.63 6.57
C LEU A 30 0.41 14.13 7.58
N ALA A 31 0.78 14.38 8.84
CA ALA A 31 -0.13 14.85 9.87
C ALA A 31 -0.43 16.37 9.75
N ALA A 32 0.42 17.14 9.08
CA ALA A 32 0.28 18.60 9.01
C ALA A 32 -0.96 19.01 8.19
N PRO A 33 -1.92 19.76 8.74
CA PRO A 33 -3.16 20.11 8.05
C PRO A 33 -2.95 21.05 6.86
N PHE A 34 -1.79 21.70 6.79
CA PHE A 34 -1.44 22.65 5.73
C PHE A 34 -0.54 22.04 4.63
N TYR A 35 -0.08 20.81 4.80
CA TYR A 35 0.69 20.13 3.76
C TYR A 35 -0.16 19.94 2.51
N ARG A 36 0.43 20.21 1.34
CA ARG A 36 -0.25 20.21 0.04
C ARG A 36 0.63 19.56 -1.02
N GLY A 37 0.93 18.28 -0.82
CA GLY A 37 1.56 17.46 -1.86
C GLY A 37 0.64 17.28 -3.08
N ARG A 38 1.22 17.03 -4.24
CA ARG A 38 0.51 16.63 -5.46
C ARG A 38 1.12 15.35 -5.98
N PHE A 39 0.32 14.31 -6.07
CA PHE A 39 0.79 12.98 -6.42
C PHE A 39 -0.22 12.25 -7.30
N ASN A 40 0.29 11.41 -8.21
CA ASN A 40 -0.53 10.42 -8.92
C ASN A 40 -0.79 9.19 -8.04
N CYS A 41 0.20 8.84 -7.21
CA CYS A 41 0.05 7.76 -6.24
C CYS A 41 0.83 8.05 -4.96
N ILE A 42 0.40 7.39 -3.89
CA ILE A 42 1.06 7.34 -2.59
C ILE A 42 1.38 5.88 -2.28
N ILE A 43 2.61 5.64 -1.78
CA ILE A 43 3.05 4.31 -1.34
C ILE A 43 3.42 4.36 0.14
N ILE A 44 2.86 3.43 0.90
CA ILE A 44 3.14 3.22 2.33
C ILE A 44 3.79 1.85 2.48
N PRO A 45 5.10 1.78 2.80
CA PRO A 45 5.85 0.53 2.86
C PRO A 45 5.49 -0.35 4.07
N THR A 46 6.02 -1.55 4.07
CA THR A 46 5.91 -2.54 5.17
C THR A 46 6.34 -1.96 6.50
N GLY A 47 5.65 -2.36 7.57
CA GLY A 47 6.02 -2.00 8.95
C GLY A 47 5.50 -0.64 9.42
N PHE A 48 4.62 0.00 8.65
CA PHE A 48 4.07 1.32 8.99
C PHE A 48 3.37 1.37 10.36
N ALA A 49 2.82 0.27 10.83
CA ALA A 49 2.09 0.18 12.10
C ALA A 49 2.93 -0.39 13.26
N ASN A 50 4.14 -0.88 12.97
CA ASN A 50 5.03 -1.43 13.99
C ASN A 50 5.87 -0.30 14.63
N PRO A 51 5.69 0.00 15.92
CA PRO A 51 6.40 1.09 16.60
C PRO A 51 7.92 0.87 16.69
N ALA A 52 8.40 -0.36 16.48
CA ALA A 52 9.83 -0.63 16.39
C ALA A 52 10.46 -0.10 15.08
N PHE A 53 9.65 0.07 14.02
CA PHE A 53 10.11 0.51 12.71
C PHE A 53 9.67 1.93 12.38
N SER A 54 8.48 2.36 12.81
CA SER A 54 7.96 3.68 12.47
C SER A 54 6.94 4.21 13.47
N ASN A 55 6.78 5.55 13.49
CA ASN A 55 5.68 6.24 14.17
C ASN A 55 4.62 6.73 13.17
N LEU A 56 4.41 5.97 12.10
CA LEU A 56 3.58 6.42 10.99
C LEU A 56 2.08 6.25 11.26
N LEU A 57 1.67 5.22 11.98
CA LEU A 57 0.25 4.91 12.20
C LEU A 57 -0.56 6.08 12.80
N PRO A 58 -0.10 6.81 13.83
CA PRO A 58 -0.82 7.99 14.33
C PRO A 58 -1.00 9.10 13.27
N ALA A 59 0.00 9.29 12.41
CA ALA A 59 -0.07 10.26 11.33
C ALA A 59 -1.05 9.86 10.22
N LEU A 60 -1.10 8.56 9.89
CA LEU A 60 -2.08 7.99 8.95
C LEU A 60 -3.51 8.19 9.46
N ARG A 61 -3.75 7.91 10.75
CA ARG A 61 -5.04 8.16 11.40
C ARG A 61 -5.46 9.62 11.36
N ALA A 62 -4.54 10.53 11.67
CA ALA A 62 -4.78 11.97 11.58
C ALA A 62 -5.04 12.44 10.14
N ALA A 63 -4.44 11.79 9.15
CA ALA A 63 -4.58 12.11 7.72
C ALA A 63 -5.72 11.35 7.03
N SER A 64 -6.41 10.41 7.69
CA SER A 64 -7.41 9.52 7.10
C SER A 64 -8.45 10.25 6.21
N PRO A 65 -9.06 11.39 6.62
CA PRO A 65 -10.00 12.09 5.75
C PRO A 65 -9.35 12.63 4.46
N ARG A 66 -8.07 13.06 4.52
CA ARG A 66 -7.33 13.57 3.35
C ARG A 66 -6.89 12.44 2.44
N ILE A 67 -6.52 11.28 3.00
CA ILE A 67 -6.22 10.07 2.24
C ILE A 67 -7.46 9.65 1.45
N LYS A 68 -8.62 9.58 2.09
CA LYS A 68 -9.89 9.30 1.44
C LYS A 68 -10.16 10.28 0.28
N GLN A 69 -10.09 11.58 0.54
CA GLN A 69 -10.31 12.61 -0.48
C GLN A 69 -9.32 12.51 -1.65
N PHE A 70 -8.04 12.23 -1.36
CA PHE A 70 -7.00 12.04 -2.37
C PHE A 70 -7.37 10.91 -3.35
N VAL A 71 -7.82 9.77 -2.83
CA VAL A 71 -8.24 8.63 -3.66
C VAL A 71 -9.55 8.93 -4.39
N GLU A 72 -10.53 9.54 -3.74
CA GLU A 72 -11.80 9.93 -4.38
C GLU A 72 -11.58 10.85 -5.59
N MET A 73 -10.53 11.67 -5.57
CA MET A 73 -10.15 12.59 -6.67
C MET A 73 -9.28 11.92 -7.75
N GLY A 74 -9.00 10.64 -7.65
CA GLY A 74 -8.29 9.85 -8.65
C GLY A 74 -6.84 9.49 -8.33
N GLY A 75 -6.33 9.85 -7.16
CA GLY A 75 -5.03 9.39 -6.69
C GLY A 75 -5.06 7.90 -6.33
N ASN A 76 -3.97 7.17 -6.60
CA ASN A 76 -3.84 5.77 -6.23
C ASN A 76 -3.09 5.62 -4.90
N LEU A 77 -3.50 4.65 -4.09
CA LEU A 77 -2.84 4.30 -2.83
C LEU A 77 -2.41 2.84 -2.83
N LEU A 78 -1.14 2.60 -2.55
CA LEU A 78 -0.58 1.27 -2.29
C LEU A 78 -0.08 1.22 -0.85
N THR A 79 -0.55 0.26 -0.07
CA THR A 79 -0.04 0.02 1.29
C THR A 79 0.32 -1.44 1.48
N PHE A 80 1.42 -1.65 2.18
CA PHE A 80 1.99 -2.98 2.45
C PHE A 80 1.63 -3.49 3.85
N GLY A 81 2.21 -4.62 4.24
CA GLY A 81 1.99 -5.27 5.53
C GLY A 81 2.29 -4.36 6.73
N ALA A 82 1.48 -4.46 7.77
CA ALA A 82 1.65 -3.69 9.00
C ALA A 82 2.87 -4.12 9.84
N ALA A 83 3.37 -5.35 9.61
CA ALA A 83 4.48 -6.01 10.32
C ALA A 83 4.31 -6.02 11.85
N VAL A 84 3.08 -6.13 12.30
CA VAL A 84 2.72 -6.27 13.71
C VAL A 84 1.32 -6.90 13.82
N ASP A 85 1.14 -7.81 14.77
CA ASP A 85 -0.17 -8.41 15.02
C ASP A 85 -1.10 -7.40 15.73
N ARG A 86 -1.77 -6.62 14.91
CA ARG A 86 -2.61 -5.51 15.33
C ARG A 86 -3.85 -5.39 14.44
N PRO A 87 -5.03 -5.83 14.90
CA PRO A 87 -6.25 -5.85 14.11
C PRO A 87 -6.69 -4.47 13.58
N ASP A 88 -6.38 -3.40 14.33
CA ASP A 88 -6.72 -2.01 13.99
C ASP A 88 -5.62 -1.27 13.18
N ALA A 89 -4.63 -1.99 12.62
CA ALA A 89 -3.54 -1.38 11.87
C ALA A 89 -4.01 -0.58 10.65
N TYR A 90 -5.14 -0.95 10.07
CA TYR A 90 -5.70 -0.34 8.86
C TYR A 90 -6.95 0.52 9.10
N ASP A 91 -7.26 0.91 10.35
CA ASP A 91 -8.44 1.70 10.71
C ASP A 91 -8.46 3.13 10.12
N TRP A 92 -7.35 3.57 9.55
CA TRP A 92 -7.22 4.82 8.81
C TRP A 92 -7.67 4.73 7.34
N LEU A 93 -7.88 3.52 6.80
CA LEU A 93 -8.46 3.32 5.47
C LEU A 93 -9.95 3.66 5.46
N PRO A 94 -10.51 4.08 4.31
CA PRO A 94 -11.94 4.42 4.19
C PRO A 94 -12.87 3.20 4.09
N PHE A 95 -12.38 2.00 4.35
CA PHE A 95 -13.13 0.75 4.43
C PHE A 95 -12.47 -0.19 5.45
N PRO A 96 -13.22 -1.10 6.07
CA PRO A 96 -12.68 -2.01 7.06
C PRO A 96 -11.69 -2.99 6.43
N VAL A 97 -10.59 -3.22 7.13
CA VAL A 97 -9.61 -4.27 6.83
C VAL A 97 -9.05 -4.77 8.15
N THR A 98 -9.14 -6.07 8.39
CA THR A 98 -8.49 -6.72 9.52
C THR A 98 -7.27 -7.49 9.04
N TYR A 99 -6.19 -7.46 9.82
CA TYR A 99 -4.89 -8.01 9.45
C TYR A 99 -4.36 -8.92 10.56
N THR A 100 -3.74 -10.02 10.16
CA THR A 100 -2.93 -10.86 11.04
C THR A 100 -1.50 -10.90 10.52
N HIS A 101 -0.54 -10.64 11.40
CA HIS A 101 0.87 -10.72 11.08
C HIS A 101 1.36 -12.16 11.18
N ASP A 102 1.89 -12.67 10.06
CA ASP A 102 2.44 -14.03 9.96
C ASP A 102 3.39 -14.07 8.76
N CYS A 103 4.68 -13.79 9.03
CA CYS A 103 5.71 -13.62 7.99
C CYS A 103 6.28 -14.97 7.57
N HIS A 104 5.96 -15.40 6.36
CA HIS A 104 6.58 -16.56 5.70
C HIS A 104 6.31 -16.59 4.20
N SER A 105 7.09 -17.41 3.47
CA SER A 105 6.87 -17.65 2.05
C SER A 105 5.63 -18.50 1.81
N ARG A 106 4.81 -18.08 0.85
CA ARG A 106 3.54 -18.73 0.50
C ARG A 106 3.39 -18.86 -1.01
N LYS A 107 2.65 -19.89 -1.43
CA LYS A 107 2.11 -19.91 -2.79
C LYS A 107 0.99 -18.87 -2.86
N VAL A 108 1.06 -17.98 -3.84
CA VAL A 108 0.04 -16.98 -4.10
C VAL A 108 -0.65 -17.29 -5.43
N ASP A 109 -1.96 -17.43 -5.38
CA ASP A 109 -2.80 -17.63 -6.56
C ASP A 109 -3.58 -16.33 -6.84
N CYS A 110 -3.35 -15.68 -8.00
CA CYS A 110 -4.12 -14.52 -8.43
C CYS A 110 -5.46 -14.98 -8.99
N ILE A 111 -6.55 -14.52 -8.37
CA ILE A 111 -7.93 -14.92 -8.66
C ILE A 111 -8.73 -13.86 -9.43
N SER A 112 -8.20 -12.62 -9.52
CA SER A 112 -8.78 -11.52 -10.30
C SER A 112 -7.69 -10.88 -11.17
N ARG A 113 -8.10 -10.29 -12.30
CA ARG A 113 -7.25 -9.63 -13.30
C ARG A 113 -7.55 -8.13 -13.38
N SER A 114 -7.38 -7.43 -12.28
CA SER A 114 -7.62 -5.98 -12.19
C SER A 114 -6.41 -5.13 -12.59
N GLY A 115 -5.25 -5.77 -12.80
CA GLY A 115 -3.95 -5.14 -12.92
C GLY A 115 -3.19 -5.10 -11.58
N ALA A 116 -3.87 -5.26 -10.44
CA ALA A 116 -3.21 -5.43 -9.14
C ALA A 116 -2.52 -6.81 -9.03
N ASP A 117 -2.99 -7.79 -9.77
CA ASP A 117 -2.39 -9.12 -9.90
C ASP A 117 -0.96 -9.08 -10.44
N THR A 118 -0.61 -8.08 -11.24
CA THR A 118 0.76 -7.92 -11.79
C THR A 118 1.80 -7.49 -10.75
N ILE A 119 1.39 -7.23 -9.51
CA ILE A 119 2.28 -6.85 -8.41
C ILE A 119 3.37 -7.91 -8.14
N ILE A 120 3.06 -9.18 -8.42
CA ILE A 120 3.98 -10.33 -8.22
C ILE A 120 4.58 -10.87 -9.52
N ASP A 121 4.47 -10.18 -10.66
CA ASP A 121 4.96 -10.70 -11.95
C ASP A 121 6.47 -11.03 -11.96
N ASP A 122 7.26 -10.35 -11.13
CA ASP A 122 8.71 -10.59 -10.99
C ASP A 122 9.05 -11.64 -9.90
N TYR A 123 8.05 -12.28 -9.29
CA TYR A 123 8.20 -13.29 -8.25
C TYR A 123 7.96 -14.71 -8.79
N ASP A 124 8.53 -15.70 -8.09
CA ASP A 124 8.04 -17.07 -8.19
C ASP A 124 6.72 -17.18 -7.40
N PRO A 125 5.57 -17.37 -8.06
CA PRO A 125 4.27 -17.42 -7.38
C PRO A 125 4.13 -18.59 -6.41
N SER A 126 4.99 -19.59 -6.49
CA SER A 126 5.01 -20.72 -5.55
C SER A 126 5.68 -20.38 -4.21
N SER A 127 6.41 -19.25 -4.13
CA SER A 127 7.21 -18.87 -2.95
C SER A 127 7.32 -17.36 -2.80
N VAL A 128 6.18 -16.69 -2.65
CA VAL A 128 6.11 -15.25 -2.40
C VAL A 128 6.22 -14.99 -0.90
N GLU A 129 7.17 -14.16 -0.49
CA GLU A 129 7.28 -13.74 0.89
C GLU A 129 6.13 -12.78 1.24
N CYS A 130 5.34 -13.13 2.26
CA CYS A 130 4.20 -12.35 2.75
C CYS A 130 4.36 -12.05 4.23
N ASP A 131 4.08 -10.80 4.64
CA ASP A 131 4.14 -10.35 6.04
C ASP A 131 2.91 -10.73 6.87
N GLY A 132 1.89 -11.29 6.24
CA GLY A 132 0.64 -11.65 6.89
C GLY A 132 -0.50 -11.89 5.91
N SER A 133 -1.72 -11.73 6.38
CA SER A 133 -2.94 -11.89 5.56
C SER A 133 -4.06 -10.97 6.04
N PHE A 134 -5.04 -10.76 5.15
CA PHE A 134 -6.21 -9.91 5.38
C PHE A 134 -7.48 -10.75 5.50
N TYR A 135 -8.40 -10.28 6.32
CA TYR A 135 -9.73 -10.87 6.50
C TYR A 135 -10.74 -9.80 6.94
N ALA A 136 -12.02 -10.12 6.93
CA ALA A 136 -13.10 -9.21 7.33
C ALA A 136 -12.97 -7.82 6.66
N HIS A 137 -12.82 -7.80 5.31
CA HIS A 137 -12.70 -6.57 4.51
C HIS A 137 -13.86 -6.43 3.50
N GLU A 138 -14.06 -5.20 3.04
CA GLU A 138 -15.03 -4.84 1.99
C GLU A 138 -14.33 -4.52 0.65
N ALA A 139 -13.20 -5.17 0.37
CA ALA A 139 -12.43 -5.02 -0.85
C ALA A 139 -12.56 -6.26 -1.73
N GLU A 140 -12.18 -6.15 -3.00
CA GLU A 140 -12.06 -7.28 -3.92
C GLU A 140 -10.80 -8.08 -3.59
N SER A 141 -10.91 -9.42 -3.51
CA SER A 141 -9.78 -10.33 -3.36
C SER A 141 -9.09 -10.49 -4.71
N ILE A 142 -7.81 -10.13 -4.79
CA ILE A 142 -7.00 -10.20 -6.01
C ILE A 142 -6.06 -11.40 -5.96
N GLY A 143 -5.35 -11.57 -4.84
CA GLY A 143 -4.41 -12.65 -4.62
C GLY A 143 -4.64 -13.33 -3.28
N ILE A 144 -4.64 -14.66 -3.29
CA ILE A 144 -4.87 -15.49 -2.11
C ILE A 144 -3.68 -16.42 -1.85
N ALA A 145 -3.42 -16.67 -0.58
CA ALA A 145 -2.50 -17.71 -0.12
C ALA A 145 -3.30 -18.76 0.68
N GLY A 146 -3.58 -19.89 0.04
CA GLY A 146 -4.53 -20.88 0.59
C GLY A 146 -5.94 -20.30 0.64
N SER A 147 -6.47 -20.03 1.84
CA SER A 147 -7.81 -19.48 2.06
C SER A 147 -7.81 -18.03 2.55
N THR A 148 -6.65 -17.38 2.59
CA THR A 148 -6.51 -16.01 3.12
C THR A 148 -6.08 -15.03 2.03
N ASP A 149 -6.61 -13.81 2.09
CA ASP A 149 -6.24 -12.76 1.15
C ASP A 149 -4.87 -12.16 1.49
N VAL A 150 -4.05 -11.97 0.46
CA VAL A 150 -2.72 -11.34 0.57
C VAL A 150 -2.59 -10.11 -0.34
N ILE A 151 -3.49 -9.97 -1.32
CA ILE A 151 -3.64 -8.79 -2.16
C ILE A 151 -5.13 -8.50 -2.28
N ILE A 152 -5.55 -7.30 -1.86
CA ILE A 152 -6.93 -6.83 -1.97
C ILE A 152 -6.97 -5.45 -2.64
N GLU A 153 -8.05 -5.16 -3.36
CA GLU A 153 -8.26 -3.90 -4.07
C GLU A 153 -9.64 -3.31 -3.80
N LYS A 154 -9.69 -1.99 -3.62
CA LYS A 154 -10.94 -1.23 -3.51
C LYS A 154 -10.89 0.01 -4.39
N ASN A 155 -11.84 0.14 -5.31
CA ASN A 155 -12.05 1.37 -6.07
C ASN A 155 -12.87 2.37 -5.23
N ILE A 156 -12.42 3.63 -5.18
CA ILE A 156 -13.08 4.70 -4.41
C ILE A 156 -13.05 5.98 -5.25
N GLY A 157 -14.23 6.46 -5.64
CA GLY A 157 -14.32 7.60 -6.55
C GLY A 157 -13.63 7.32 -7.88
N GLU A 158 -12.67 8.15 -8.25
CA GLU A 158 -11.89 8.01 -9.49
C GLU A 158 -10.55 7.28 -9.29
N GLY A 159 -10.17 6.95 -8.03
CA GLY A 159 -8.93 6.27 -7.69
C GLY A 159 -9.14 4.89 -7.11
N ARG A 160 -8.03 4.27 -6.70
CA ARG A 160 -8.06 2.92 -6.12
C ARG A 160 -7.05 2.76 -4.99
N ILE A 161 -7.37 1.86 -4.08
CA ILE A 161 -6.50 1.44 -2.98
C ILE A 161 -6.15 -0.03 -3.17
N ILE A 162 -4.87 -0.34 -3.18
CA ILE A 162 -4.36 -1.71 -3.11
C ILE A 162 -3.71 -1.89 -1.74
N VAL A 163 -4.12 -2.94 -1.05
CA VAL A 163 -3.51 -3.38 0.21
C VAL A 163 -2.88 -4.74 -0.02
N THR A 164 -1.62 -4.88 0.28
CA THR A 164 -0.89 -6.13 0.07
C THR A 164 -0.03 -6.50 1.26
N SER A 165 0.11 -7.78 1.52
CA SER A 165 1.04 -8.31 2.52
C SER A 165 2.30 -8.88 1.90
N ILE A 166 2.50 -8.82 0.56
CA ILE A 166 3.79 -9.17 -0.03
C ILE A 166 4.88 -8.29 0.57
N HIS A 167 6.09 -8.85 0.74
CA HIS A 167 7.19 -8.13 1.37
C HIS A 167 7.89 -7.21 0.37
N GLU A 168 7.41 -5.97 0.21
CA GLU A 168 7.99 -4.90 -0.63
C GLU A 168 8.46 -5.30 -2.06
N PHE A 169 9.07 -4.40 -2.78
CA PHE A 169 9.63 -4.59 -4.12
C PHE A 169 8.67 -5.24 -5.14
N PRO A 170 7.46 -4.68 -5.34
CA PRO A 170 6.54 -5.18 -6.35
C PRO A 170 7.16 -5.11 -7.75
N SER A 171 6.58 -5.81 -8.72
CA SER A 171 7.13 -5.85 -10.07
C SER A 171 7.31 -4.45 -10.66
N ARG A 172 8.37 -4.28 -11.46
CA ARG A 172 8.69 -2.99 -12.08
C ARG A 172 7.58 -2.51 -13.01
N ASN A 173 6.94 -3.43 -13.71
CA ASN A 173 5.84 -3.13 -14.62
C ASN A 173 4.60 -2.66 -13.84
N PHE A 174 4.26 -3.36 -12.75
CA PHE A 174 3.19 -2.94 -11.85
C PHE A 174 3.40 -1.52 -11.34
N LEU A 175 4.59 -1.21 -10.77
CA LEU A 175 4.89 0.12 -10.22
C LEU A 175 4.70 1.22 -11.27
N LYS A 176 5.22 1.03 -12.48
CA LYS A 176 5.09 2.02 -13.57
C LYS A 176 3.62 2.25 -13.93
N THR A 177 2.87 1.16 -14.14
CA THR A 177 1.47 1.23 -14.53
C THR A 177 0.63 1.83 -13.41
N PHE A 178 0.82 1.39 -12.17
CA PHE A 178 0.08 1.86 -11.00
C PHE A 178 0.32 3.36 -10.73
N CYS A 179 1.58 3.81 -10.76
CA CYS A 179 1.91 5.21 -10.54
C CYS A 179 1.48 6.12 -11.69
N SER A 180 1.42 5.63 -12.94
CA SER A 180 1.00 6.43 -14.09
C SER A 180 -0.51 6.45 -14.31
N SER A 181 -1.25 5.46 -13.84
CA SER A 181 -2.71 5.37 -14.00
C SER A 181 -3.47 6.29 -13.05
N GLY A 182 -2.87 6.69 -11.93
CA GLY A 182 -3.48 7.64 -11.02
C GLY A 182 -3.49 9.06 -11.59
N LYS A 183 -4.54 9.80 -11.30
CA LYS A 183 -4.66 11.22 -11.62
C LYS A 183 -3.87 12.04 -10.60
N GLU A 184 -3.11 13.04 -11.05
CA GLU A 184 -2.46 13.94 -10.12
C GLU A 184 -3.50 14.64 -9.24
N SER A 185 -3.52 14.27 -7.98
CA SER A 185 -4.48 14.74 -7.00
C SER A 185 -3.76 15.40 -5.82
N ARG A 186 -4.47 16.31 -5.18
CA ARG A 186 -3.95 17.02 -4.00
C ARG A 186 -4.12 16.15 -2.77
N PHE A 187 -3.02 16.05 -2.03
CA PHE A 187 -2.99 15.34 -0.75
C PHE A 187 -2.98 16.31 0.43
#